data_f4ddba1fd1a9a2f7ba3388c6ec23601b
#
_entry.id   f4ddba1fd1a9a2f7ba3388c6ec23601b
#
_cell.length_a   1.000
_cell.length_b   1.000
_cell.length_c   1.000
_cell.angle_alpha   90.00
_cell.angle_beta   90.00
_cell.angle_gamma   90.00
#
_symmetry.space_group_name_H-M   'P 1'
#
loop_
_entity.id
_entity.type
_entity.pdbx_description
1 polymer ?
#
loop_
_entity_poly.entity_id
_entity_poly.type
_entity_poly.pdbx_seq_one_letter_code
_entity_poly.pdbx_strand_id
1 'polypeptide(L)'
;VIKYDFQTGESLHYTVKNGMPSNVAFRILPDENETLWISTANGLVSLETGTGKITTYTESHGLITRQFNDNSAFKDNEGTFYFGSVKGFIHFKPSEVIPAAEKMNVHLGSLEIQNEAGEKRIINSSAESEAKKITLTYKQSTFSINFSALNFIAPKSIQYAYRMGNMDKEWIPIGERNTVYFAELHPGDYTFEVRAANLSNNWSDTPTRLNITCLLYTSDAAD
;
A
#
# COMPACT_ATOMS: atom_id res chain seq x y z
N VAL A 1 -7.20 17.88 17.56
CA VAL A 1 -6.79 19.18 16.99
C VAL A 1 -8.03 19.87 16.48
N ILE A 2 -8.12 21.19 16.68
CA ILE A 2 -9.27 22.00 16.25
C ILE A 2 -8.73 23.14 15.39
N LYS A 3 -9.25 23.29 14.17
CA LYS A 3 -9.09 24.48 13.34
C LYS A 3 -10.29 25.38 13.58
N TYR A 4 -10.06 26.61 13.99
CA TYR A 4 -11.10 27.59 14.23
C TYR A 4 -10.93 28.77 13.27
N ASP A 5 -11.99 29.12 12.58
CA ASP A 5 -12.04 30.31 11.70
C ASP A 5 -12.64 31.50 12.48
N PHE A 6 -11.83 32.50 12.75
CA PHE A 6 -12.24 33.70 13.48
C PHE A 6 -13.17 34.63 12.69
N GLN A 7 -13.24 34.48 11.36
CA GLN A 7 -14.11 35.31 10.51
C GLN A 7 -15.51 34.71 10.43
N THR A 8 -15.61 33.38 10.26
CA THR A 8 -16.90 32.69 10.09
C THR A 8 -17.45 32.13 11.41
N GLY A 9 -16.60 31.98 12.43
CA GLY A 9 -16.95 31.33 13.70
C GLY A 9 -17.03 29.79 13.61
N GLU A 10 -16.67 29.20 12.47
CA GLU A 10 -16.71 27.76 12.27
C GLU A 10 -15.52 27.05 12.89
N SER A 11 -15.76 25.83 13.36
CA SER A 11 -14.71 24.95 13.88
C SER A 11 -14.68 23.61 13.17
N LEU A 12 -13.49 23.16 12.76
CA LEU A 12 -13.27 21.85 12.19
C LEU A 12 -12.43 21.01 13.15
N HIS A 13 -12.94 19.84 13.51
CA HIS A 13 -12.32 18.95 14.46
C HIS A 13 -11.58 17.80 13.76
N TYR A 14 -10.29 17.66 14.01
CA TYR A 14 -9.46 16.54 13.56
C TYR A 14 -9.30 15.55 14.72
N THR A 15 -9.89 14.37 14.56
CA THR A 15 -9.97 13.30 15.55
C THR A 15 -9.63 11.94 14.91
N VAL A 16 -9.58 10.89 15.70
CA VAL A 16 -9.40 9.52 15.18
C VAL A 16 -10.50 9.14 14.18
N LYS A 17 -11.72 9.69 14.31
CA LYS A 17 -12.83 9.41 13.41
C LYS A 17 -12.59 9.90 11.97
N ASN A 18 -11.73 10.89 11.80
CA ASN A 18 -11.42 11.49 10.51
C ASN A 18 -9.92 11.41 10.14
N GLY A 19 -9.23 10.39 10.66
CA GLY A 19 -7.91 10.01 10.16
C GLY A 19 -6.73 10.33 11.05
N MET A 20 -6.92 10.98 12.19
CA MET A 20 -5.83 11.16 13.15
C MET A 20 -5.47 9.82 13.82
N PRO A 21 -4.19 9.52 14.09
CA PRO A 21 -3.77 8.29 14.76
C PRO A 21 -4.06 8.28 16.26
N SER A 22 -4.31 9.47 16.85
CA SER A 22 -4.64 9.68 18.26
C SER A 22 -5.44 10.96 18.45
N ASN A 23 -6.29 10.99 19.47
CA ASN A 23 -6.94 12.22 19.93
C ASN A 23 -6.01 13.08 20.81
N VAL A 24 -4.87 12.54 21.23
CA VAL A 24 -3.86 13.26 22.02
C VAL A 24 -2.80 13.77 21.07
N ALA A 25 -2.72 15.09 20.94
CA ALA A 25 -1.69 15.82 20.20
C ALA A 25 -0.85 16.64 21.20
N PHE A 26 0.47 16.61 21.03
CA PHE A 26 1.42 17.26 21.95
C PHE A 26 1.93 18.61 21.43
N ARG A 27 2.47 18.62 20.20
CA ARG A 27 3.01 19.84 19.58
C ARG A 27 2.65 19.92 18.10
N ILE A 28 2.54 21.15 17.62
CA ILE A 28 2.26 21.49 16.22
C ILE A 28 3.34 22.44 15.75
N LEU A 29 3.99 22.11 14.65
CA LEU A 29 4.94 22.97 13.93
C LEU A 29 4.46 23.19 12.51
N PRO A 30 4.30 24.43 12.04
CA PRO A 30 3.98 24.73 10.65
C PRO A 30 5.24 24.69 9.78
N ASP A 31 5.13 24.12 8.58
CA ASP A 31 6.14 24.27 7.53
C ASP A 31 5.83 25.46 6.60
N GLU A 32 6.66 25.61 5.58
CA GLU A 32 6.54 26.72 4.60
C GLU A 32 5.42 26.50 3.59
N ASN A 33 4.88 25.29 3.51
CA ASN A 33 3.81 24.90 2.59
C ASN A 33 2.43 24.84 3.29
N GLU A 34 2.30 25.52 4.43
CA GLU A 34 1.06 25.49 5.25
C GLU A 34 0.66 24.09 5.72
N THR A 35 1.61 23.14 5.76
CA THR A 35 1.40 21.83 6.35
C THR A 35 1.74 21.88 7.84
N LEU A 36 0.85 21.36 8.66
CA LEU A 36 1.05 21.25 10.10
C LEU A 36 1.64 19.88 10.43
N TRP A 37 2.79 19.87 11.08
CA TRP A 37 3.42 18.68 11.61
C TRP A 37 3.08 18.53 13.09
N ILE A 38 2.42 17.42 13.43
CA ILE A 38 1.77 17.23 14.71
C ILE A 38 2.30 15.96 15.36
N SER A 39 3.00 16.11 16.50
CA SER A 39 3.36 14.95 17.31
C SER A 39 2.16 14.49 18.14
N THR A 40 1.95 13.17 18.18
CA THR A 40 0.81 12.56 18.87
C THR A 40 1.25 11.40 19.78
N ALA A 41 0.33 10.87 20.56
CA ALA A 41 0.58 9.66 21.35
C ALA A 41 0.75 8.39 20.51
N ASN A 42 0.46 8.42 19.19
CA ASN A 42 0.55 7.27 18.31
C ASN A 42 1.06 7.64 16.90
N GLY A 43 2.19 8.32 16.83
CA GLY A 43 2.86 8.69 15.58
C GLY A 43 2.96 10.19 15.35
N LEU A 44 3.66 10.55 14.28
CA LEU A 44 3.79 11.91 13.77
C LEU A 44 2.78 12.08 12.62
N VAL A 45 2.19 13.24 12.52
CA VAL A 45 1.17 13.55 11.50
C VAL A 45 1.60 14.75 10.69
N SER A 46 1.42 14.71 9.37
CA SER A 46 1.32 15.92 8.55
C SER A 46 -0.15 16.16 8.18
N LEU A 47 -0.62 17.39 8.40
CA LEU A 47 -1.95 17.87 8.06
C LEU A 47 -1.83 19.02 7.06
N GLU A 48 -2.24 18.79 5.82
CA GLU A 48 -2.34 19.85 4.81
C GLU A 48 -3.55 20.73 5.11
N THR A 49 -3.34 21.99 5.48
CA THR A 49 -4.43 22.86 5.96
C THR A 49 -5.44 23.22 4.88
N GLY A 50 -5.02 23.25 3.60
CA GLY A 50 -5.87 23.58 2.45
C GLY A 50 -6.79 22.44 2.04
N THR A 51 -6.30 21.20 2.04
CA THR A 51 -7.04 20.01 1.59
C THR A 51 -7.68 19.24 2.74
N GLY A 52 -7.16 19.43 3.97
CA GLY A 52 -7.51 18.62 5.14
C GLY A 52 -6.91 17.21 5.12
N LYS A 53 -6.01 16.92 4.18
CA LYS A 53 -5.37 15.61 4.07
C LYS A 53 -4.46 15.35 5.26
N ILE A 54 -4.65 14.18 5.87
CA ILE A 54 -3.85 13.69 6.99
C ILE A 54 -2.96 12.54 6.53
N THR A 55 -1.66 12.65 6.81
CA THR A 55 -0.71 11.55 6.61
C THR A 55 -0.06 11.21 7.93
N THR A 56 -0.09 9.93 8.31
CA THR A 56 0.50 9.44 9.57
C THR A 56 1.82 8.74 9.31
N TYR A 57 2.84 9.11 10.09
CA TYR A 57 4.17 8.50 10.07
C TYR A 57 4.38 7.67 11.33
N THR A 58 4.95 6.48 11.15
CA THR A 58 5.18 5.48 12.20
C THR A 58 6.56 4.85 12.01
N GLU A 59 6.90 3.80 12.76
CA GLU A 59 8.17 3.08 12.62
C GLU A 59 8.37 2.51 11.20
N SER A 60 7.30 2.15 10.50
CA SER A 60 7.37 1.71 9.10
C SER A 60 7.82 2.81 8.13
N HIS A 61 7.74 4.07 8.56
CA HIS A 61 8.24 5.24 7.82
C HIS A 61 9.61 5.73 8.32
N GLY A 62 10.29 4.93 9.15
CA GLY A 62 11.61 5.25 9.69
C GLY A 62 11.62 5.97 11.04
N LEU A 63 10.47 6.17 11.69
CA LEU A 63 10.46 6.69 13.05
C LEU A 63 11.03 5.64 14.01
N ILE A 64 11.75 6.11 15.04
CA ILE A 64 12.30 5.24 16.09
C ILE A 64 11.23 4.76 17.07
N THR A 65 10.09 5.45 17.13
CA THR A 65 8.94 5.13 17.98
C THR A 65 7.70 5.92 17.54
N ARG A 66 6.51 5.48 17.95
CA ARG A 66 5.24 6.23 17.80
C ARG A 66 4.96 7.17 18.96
N GLN A 67 5.65 7.02 20.09
CA GLN A 67 5.36 7.75 21.32
C GLN A 67 6.23 8.99 21.41
N PHE A 68 5.61 10.14 21.25
CA PHE A 68 6.24 11.45 21.40
C PHE A 68 6.04 11.99 22.81
N ASN A 69 6.94 12.89 23.22
CA ASN A 69 6.86 13.58 24.50
C ASN A 69 6.05 14.86 24.37
N ASP A 70 5.35 15.20 25.46
CA ASP A 70 4.63 16.45 25.54
C ASP A 70 5.61 17.63 25.44
N ASN A 71 5.17 18.69 24.79
CA ASN A 71 5.87 19.97 24.63
C ASN A 71 7.31 19.87 24.10
N SER A 72 7.65 18.80 23.38
CA SER A 72 9.01 18.46 22.96
C SER A 72 9.16 18.55 21.44
N ALA A 73 9.05 19.77 20.89
CA ALA A 73 9.34 20.01 19.48
C ALA A 73 9.89 21.41 19.26
N PHE A 74 10.81 21.52 18.26
CA PHE A 74 11.50 22.74 17.90
C PHE A 74 11.73 22.80 16.37
N LYS A 75 11.67 23.99 15.79
CA LYS A 75 12.05 24.28 14.41
C LYS A 75 13.24 25.23 14.47
N ASP A 76 14.37 24.86 13.83
CA ASP A 76 15.51 25.75 13.74
C ASP A 76 15.38 26.77 12.58
N ASN A 77 16.39 27.65 12.49
CA ASN A 77 16.43 28.71 11.46
C ASN A 77 16.70 28.16 10.04
N GLU A 78 17.12 26.90 9.92
CA GLU A 78 17.34 26.24 8.64
C GLU A 78 16.12 25.42 8.16
N GLY A 79 15.03 25.49 8.93
CA GLY A 79 13.78 24.77 8.64
C GLY A 79 13.80 23.30 9.04
N THR A 80 14.80 22.84 9.83
CA THR A 80 14.84 21.49 10.36
C THR A 80 13.90 21.38 11.56
N PHE A 81 13.09 20.36 11.58
CA PHE A 81 12.18 20.06 12.68
C PHE A 81 12.78 19.00 13.59
N TYR A 82 12.62 19.21 14.89
CA TYR A 82 13.05 18.31 15.96
C TYR A 82 11.84 17.93 16.81
N PHE A 83 11.60 16.64 16.99
CA PHE A 83 10.54 16.13 17.85
C PHE A 83 11.10 15.14 18.85
N GLY A 84 10.93 15.42 20.14
CA GLY A 84 11.34 14.54 21.22
C GLY A 84 10.38 13.38 21.42
N SER A 85 10.94 12.22 21.71
CA SER A 85 10.20 10.99 21.92
C SER A 85 10.75 10.22 23.13
N VAL A 86 10.05 9.15 23.56
CA VAL A 86 10.50 8.29 24.66
C VAL A 86 11.82 7.54 24.35
N LYS A 87 12.26 7.48 23.11
CA LYS A 87 13.49 6.80 22.67
C LYS A 87 14.56 7.74 22.13
N GLY A 88 14.46 9.04 22.42
CA GLY A 88 15.35 10.07 21.91
C GLY A 88 14.59 11.11 21.10
N PHE A 89 15.19 11.66 20.07
CA PHE A 89 14.52 12.62 19.20
C PHE A 89 14.69 12.23 17.73
N ILE A 90 13.75 12.69 16.91
CA ILE A 90 13.85 12.64 15.46
C ILE A 90 14.06 14.05 14.93
N HIS A 91 14.79 14.17 13.83
CA HIS A 91 14.92 15.43 13.10
C HIS A 91 14.79 15.18 11.59
N PHE A 92 14.20 16.15 10.90
CA PHE A 92 14.04 16.09 9.45
C PHE A 92 13.70 17.48 8.90
N LYS A 93 13.94 17.69 7.62
CA LYS A 93 13.41 18.84 6.88
C LYS A 93 12.10 18.42 6.19
N PRO A 94 10.98 19.12 6.41
CA PRO A 94 9.70 18.80 5.74
C PRO A 94 9.81 18.70 4.23
N SER A 95 10.66 19.52 3.61
CA SER A 95 10.94 19.50 2.17
C SER A 95 11.62 18.22 1.66
N GLU A 96 12.29 17.46 2.55
CA GLU A 96 12.98 16.21 2.25
C GLU A 96 12.10 14.98 2.54
N VAL A 97 10.99 15.18 3.24
CA VAL A 97 10.01 14.12 3.46
C VAL A 97 9.29 13.87 2.15
N ILE A 98 9.71 12.83 1.45
CA ILE A 98 9.06 12.42 0.22
C ILE A 98 7.63 11.99 0.61
N PRO A 99 6.59 12.67 0.07
CA PRO A 99 5.24 12.18 0.26
C PRO A 99 5.18 10.74 -0.21
N ALA A 100 4.52 9.87 0.54
CA ALA A 100 4.34 8.46 0.17
C ALA A 100 3.48 8.28 -1.11
N ALA A 101 3.50 9.24 -2.00
CA ALA A 101 2.80 9.34 -3.28
C ALA A 101 3.64 8.80 -4.45
N GLU A 102 4.71 8.03 -4.19
CA GLU A 102 5.28 7.27 -5.29
C GLU A 102 4.24 6.25 -5.76
N LYS A 103 3.88 6.38 -7.04
CA LYS A 103 3.04 5.41 -7.75
C LYS A 103 3.68 4.04 -7.60
N MET A 104 3.08 3.20 -6.78
CA MET A 104 3.60 1.85 -6.60
C MET A 104 3.21 1.00 -7.80
N ASN A 105 4.22 0.58 -8.57
CA ASN A 105 4.03 -0.39 -9.61
C ASN A 105 4.16 -1.80 -9.02
N VAL A 106 3.15 -2.62 -9.26
CA VAL A 106 3.20 -4.04 -8.91
C VAL A 106 3.85 -4.80 -10.06
N HIS A 107 4.82 -5.62 -9.73
CA HIS A 107 5.47 -6.53 -10.66
C HIS A 107 5.00 -7.96 -10.37
N LEU A 108 4.59 -8.68 -11.40
CA LEU A 108 4.34 -10.10 -11.30
C LEU A 108 5.69 -10.82 -11.13
N GLY A 109 5.75 -11.69 -10.14
CA GLY A 109 6.92 -12.50 -9.85
C GLY A 109 6.83 -13.86 -10.56
N SER A 110 6.59 -14.92 -9.79
CA SER A 110 6.45 -16.27 -10.30
C SER A 110 5.00 -16.73 -10.28
N LEU A 111 4.67 -17.56 -11.24
CA LEU A 111 3.47 -18.37 -11.27
C LEU A 111 3.87 -19.80 -10.92
N GLU A 112 3.30 -20.36 -9.87
CA GLU A 112 3.49 -21.75 -9.50
C GLU A 112 2.23 -22.55 -9.87
N ILE A 113 2.35 -23.51 -10.76
CA ILE A 113 1.26 -24.36 -11.23
C ILE A 113 1.47 -25.74 -10.64
N GLN A 114 0.42 -26.32 -10.08
CA GLN A 114 0.42 -27.68 -9.59
C GLN A 114 -0.50 -28.54 -10.44
N ASN A 115 -0.02 -29.70 -10.90
CA ASN A 115 -0.84 -30.68 -11.58
C ASN A 115 -1.51 -31.65 -10.61
N GLU A 116 -2.40 -32.51 -11.11
CA GLU A 116 -3.12 -33.52 -10.32
C GLU A 116 -2.18 -34.53 -9.64
N ALA A 117 -0.98 -34.76 -10.19
CA ALA A 117 0.04 -35.62 -9.59
C ALA A 117 0.83 -34.93 -8.47
N GLY A 118 0.55 -33.64 -8.18
CA GLY A 118 1.25 -32.86 -7.18
C GLY A 118 2.58 -32.27 -7.65
N GLU A 119 2.92 -32.43 -8.93
CA GLU A 119 4.14 -31.85 -9.49
C GLU A 119 3.96 -30.34 -9.68
N LYS A 120 5.00 -29.60 -9.29
CA LYS A 120 5.01 -28.14 -9.37
C LYS A 120 5.84 -27.64 -10.54
N ARG A 121 5.27 -26.74 -11.34
CA ARG A 121 5.97 -26.02 -12.38
C ARG A 121 6.00 -24.54 -12.04
N ILE A 122 7.17 -23.92 -12.05
CA ILE A 122 7.33 -22.48 -11.80
C ILE A 122 7.60 -21.80 -13.13
N ILE A 123 6.79 -20.79 -13.44
CA ILE A 123 6.97 -19.90 -14.57
C ILE A 123 7.36 -18.53 -14.02
N ASN A 124 8.56 -18.06 -14.35
CA ASN A 124 9.00 -16.73 -13.96
C ASN A 124 8.52 -15.70 -15.00
N SER A 125 7.86 -14.67 -14.55
CA SER A 125 7.30 -13.62 -15.43
C SER A 125 8.35 -12.85 -16.24
N SER A 126 9.62 -12.90 -15.84
CA SER A 126 10.74 -12.24 -16.52
C SER A 126 11.24 -13.01 -17.77
N ALA A 127 10.90 -14.28 -17.92
CA ALA A 127 11.47 -15.14 -18.96
C ALA A 127 10.56 -15.32 -20.21
N GLU A 128 9.24 -15.10 -20.08
CA GLU A 128 8.28 -15.34 -21.19
C GLU A 128 7.36 -14.15 -21.47
N SER A 129 7.63 -12.97 -20.94
CA SER A 129 6.61 -11.91 -20.85
C SER A 129 6.80 -10.72 -21.78
N GLU A 130 6.80 -10.92 -23.08
CA GLU A 130 6.20 -9.91 -23.97
C GLU A 130 4.67 -10.04 -24.02
N ALA A 131 4.12 -11.20 -23.67
CA ALA A 131 2.67 -11.40 -23.54
C ALA A 131 2.32 -11.72 -22.09
N LYS A 132 1.70 -10.80 -21.37
CA LYS A 132 1.04 -10.99 -20.07
C LYS A 132 -0.14 -11.97 -20.19
N LYS A 133 0.12 -13.15 -20.80
CA LYS A 133 -0.88 -14.18 -21.08
C LYS A 133 -0.30 -15.56 -20.80
N ILE A 134 -1.05 -16.36 -20.05
CA ILE A 134 -0.74 -17.77 -19.79
C ILE A 134 -1.91 -18.63 -20.23
N THR A 135 -1.60 -19.84 -20.67
CA THR A 135 -2.61 -20.85 -20.99
C THR A 135 -2.41 -22.04 -20.06
N LEU A 136 -3.46 -22.41 -19.37
CA LEU A 136 -3.51 -23.55 -18.44
C LEU A 136 -4.37 -24.65 -19.06
N THR A 137 -3.92 -25.89 -18.94
CA THR A 137 -4.73 -27.05 -19.30
C THR A 137 -5.68 -27.37 -18.14
N TYR A 138 -6.70 -28.19 -18.39
CA TYR A 138 -7.65 -28.61 -17.35
C TYR A 138 -6.97 -29.29 -16.16
N LYS A 139 -5.82 -29.97 -16.37
CA LYS A 139 -5.01 -30.59 -15.30
C LYS A 139 -4.21 -29.59 -14.45
N GLN A 140 -4.19 -28.33 -14.84
CA GLN A 140 -3.42 -27.25 -14.23
C GLN A 140 -4.32 -26.17 -13.61
N SER A 141 -5.50 -26.56 -13.15
CA SER A 141 -6.51 -25.66 -12.60
C SER A 141 -6.14 -25.09 -11.22
N THR A 142 -5.10 -25.63 -10.58
CA THR A 142 -4.60 -25.15 -9.29
C THR A 142 -3.26 -24.45 -9.47
N PHE A 143 -3.19 -23.18 -9.10
CA PHE A 143 -1.99 -22.39 -9.24
C PHE A 143 -1.94 -21.23 -8.24
N SER A 144 -0.75 -20.67 -8.05
CA SER A 144 -0.56 -19.44 -7.30
C SER A 144 0.17 -18.38 -8.12
N ILE A 145 -0.18 -17.13 -7.87
CA ILE A 145 0.45 -15.96 -8.48
C ILE A 145 1.17 -15.20 -7.38
N ASN A 146 2.48 -15.06 -7.54
CA ASN A 146 3.31 -14.25 -6.69
C ASN A 146 3.56 -12.88 -7.36
N PHE A 147 3.55 -11.82 -6.57
CA PHE A 147 3.78 -10.44 -7.04
C PHE A 147 4.45 -9.61 -5.97
N SER A 148 5.06 -8.51 -6.37
CA SER A 148 5.66 -7.57 -5.43
C SER A 148 5.56 -6.14 -5.95
N ALA A 149 5.39 -5.19 -5.06
CA ALA A 149 5.60 -3.77 -5.34
C ALA A 149 6.93 -3.35 -4.71
N LEU A 150 7.71 -2.57 -5.46
CA LEU A 150 8.98 -2.06 -4.96
C LEU A 150 8.71 -0.77 -4.19
N ASN A 151 8.92 -0.83 -2.89
CA ASN A 151 8.97 0.33 -2.02
C ASN A 151 10.25 0.26 -1.19
N PHE A 152 11.26 1.03 -1.59
CA PHE A 152 12.57 1.05 -0.94
C PHE A 152 12.55 1.76 0.42
N ILE A 153 11.54 2.62 0.67
CA ILE A 153 11.44 3.42 1.89
C ILE A 153 10.78 2.60 3.02
N ALA A 154 9.72 1.86 2.71
CA ALA A 154 8.95 1.10 3.71
C ALA A 154 8.42 -0.23 3.12
N PRO A 155 9.29 -1.22 2.85
CA PRO A 155 8.91 -2.44 2.15
C PRO A 155 7.91 -3.31 2.91
N LYS A 156 7.84 -3.22 4.24
CA LYS A 156 6.92 -3.98 5.09
C LYS A 156 5.53 -3.34 5.26
N SER A 157 5.23 -2.29 4.52
CA SER A 157 4.01 -1.51 4.71
C SER A 157 3.12 -1.46 3.48
N ILE A 158 3.38 -2.35 2.53
CA ILE A 158 2.63 -2.42 1.29
C ILE A 158 1.37 -3.25 1.52
N GLN A 159 0.23 -2.69 1.15
CA GLN A 159 -1.05 -3.38 1.14
C GLN A 159 -1.39 -3.77 -0.29
N TYR A 160 -1.95 -4.96 -0.47
CA TYR A 160 -2.34 -5.46 -1.78
C TYR A 160 -3.85 -5.72 -1.84
N ALA A 161 -4.40 -5.53 -3.03
CA ALA A 161 -5.72 -6.01 -3.38
C ALA A 161 -5.67 -6.60 -4.80
N TYR A 162 -6.42 -7.68 -5.01
CA TYR A 162 -6.56 -8.28 -6.31
C TYR A 162 -8.02 -8.37 -6.74
N ARG A 163 -8.22 -8.64 -8.01
CA ARG A 163 -9.51 -8.96 -8.59
C ARG A 163 -9.29 -9.94 -9.75
N MET A 164 -10.12 -10.97 -9.85
CA MET A 164 -10.17 -11.85 -11.01
C MET A 164 -11.36 -11.44 -11.88
N GLY A 165 -11.08 -10.80 -13.03
CA GLY A 165 -12.12 -10.42 -14.00
C GLY A 165 -12.90 -11.65 -14.46
N ASN A 166 -14.20 -11.50 -14.66
CA ASN A 166 -15.22 -12.52 -14.90
C ASN A 166 -15.63 -13.35 -13.68
N MET A 167 -14.97 -13.19 -12.51
CA MET A 167 -15.36 -13.83 -11.25
C MET A 167 -15.73 -12.79 -10.18
N ASP A 168 -14.83 -11.83 -9.95
CA ASP A 168 -14.98 -10.86 -8.88
C ASP A 168 -15.53 -9.52 -9.42
N LYS A 169 -16.55 -8.99 -8.75
CA LYS A 169 -17.08 -7.65 -9.05
C LYS A 169 -16.27 -6.54 -8.39
N GLU A 170 -15.69 -6.82 -7.22
CA GLU A 170 -15.00 -5.86 -6.38
C GLU A 170 -13.55 -6.29 -6.13
N TRP A 171 -12.75 -5.34 -5.64
CA TRP A 171 -11.38 -5.60 -5.23
C TRP A 171 -11.36 -6.36 -3.91
N ILE A 172 -10.61 -7.46 -3.84
CA ILE A 172 -10.42 -8.29 -2.65
C ILE A 172 -9.13 -7.85 -1.96
N PRO A 173 -9.21 -7.20 -0.79
CA PRO A 173 -8.02 -6.81 -0.04
C PRO A 173 -7.39 -8.04 0.61
N ILE A 174 -6.06 -8.15 0.50
CA ILE A 174 -5.28 -9.27 1.06
C ILE A 174 -4.20 -8.83 2.05
N GLY A 175 -4.17 -7.54 2.39
CA GLY A 175 -3.18 -6.98 3.31
C GLY A 175 -1.77 -7.05 2.74
N GLU A 176 -0.80 -7.46 3.55
CA GLU A 176 0.62 -7.55 3.17
C GLU A 176 0.97 -8.82 2.38
N ARG A 177 0.01 -9.72 2.17
CA ARG A 177 0.25 -10.95 1.41
C ARG A 177 0.52 -10.63 -0.05
N ASN A 178 1.57 -11.22 -0.59
CA ASN A 178 2.04 -11.03 -1.96
C ASN A 178 1.83 -12.25 -2.86
N THR A 179 0.97 -13.17 -2.42
CA THR A 179 0.64 -14.41 -3.14
C THR A 179 -0.84 -14.68 -3.05
N VAL A 180 -1.45 -15.03 -4.15
CA VAL A 180 -2.85 -15.45 -4.25
C VAL A 180 -2.90 -16.85 -4.85
N TYR A 181 -3.76 -17.70 -4.28
CA TYR A 181 -3.97 -19.08 -4.69
C TYR A 181 -5.31 -19.22 -5.37
N PHE A 182 -5.33 -19.95 -6.47
CA PHE A 182 -6.52 -20.32 -7.19
C PHE A 182 -6.58 -21.84 -7.30
N ALA A 183 -7.77 -22.40 -7.06
CA ALA A 183 -8.04 -23.82 -7.19
C ALA A 183 -9.28 -24.03 -8.05
N GLU A 184 -9.26 -25.04 -8.91
CA GLU A 184 -10.39 -25.50 -9.69
C GLU A 184 -11.05 -24.41 -10.57
N LEU A 185 -10.21 -23.56 -11.22
CA LEU A 185 -10.73 -22.62 -12.20
C LEU A 185 -11.41 -23.34 -13.35
N HIS A 186 -12.63 -22.94 -13.63
CA HIS A 186 -13.40 -23.47 -14.75
C HIS A 186 -12.74 -23.05 -16.09
N PRO A 187 -12.98 -23.80 -17.16
CA PRO A 187 -12.54 -23.39 -18.48
C PRO A 187 -13.08 -22.01 -18.87
N GLY A 188 -12.22 -21.17 -19.44
CA GLY A 188 -12.58 -19.81 -19.82
C GLY A 188 -11.40 -18.87 -19.83
N ASP A 189 -11.67 -17.62 -20.18
CA ASP A 189 -10.71 -16.52 -20.18
C ASP A 189 -10.93 -15.64 -18.95
N TYR A 190 -9.82 -15.36 -18.26
CA TYR A 190 -9.80 -14.57 -17.04
C TYR A 190 -8.74 -13.46 -17.14
N THR A 191 -8.95 -12.38 -16.41
CA THR A 191 -7.95 -11.34 -16.24
C THR A 191 -7.68 -11.15 -14.75
N PHE A 192 -6.53 -11.62 -14.29
CA PHE A 192 -6.05 -11.31 -12.95
C PHE A 192 -5.54 -9.89 -12.92
N GLU A 193 -6.02 -9.10 -11.98
CA GLU A 193 -5.59 -7.74 -11.72
C GLU A 193 -5.11 -7.61 -10.28
N VAL A 194 -3.98 -6.95 -10.08
CA VAL A 194 -3.43 -6.67 -8.75
C VAL A 194 -2.98 -5.22 -8.66
N ARG A 195 -3.23 -4.60 -7.52
CA ARG A 195 -2.78 -3.26 -7.18
C ARG A 195 -2.19 -3.23 -5.78
N ALA A 196 -1.34 -2.24 -5.54
CA ALA A 196 -0.74 -2.01 -4.24
C ALA A 196 -1.09 -0.63 -3.70
N ALA A 197 -1.14 -0.53 -2.39
CA ALA A 197 -1.25 0.72 -1.67
C ALA A 197 -0.13 0.85 -0.64
N ASN A 198 0.24 2.08 -0.36
CA ASN A 198 1.07 2.41 0.78
C ASN A 198 0.23 2.48 2.08
N LEU A 199 0.89 2.70 3.22
CA LEU A 199 0.22 2.85 4.52
C LEU A 199 -0.81 3.98 4.58
N SER A 200 -0.69 4.99 3.73
CA SER A 200 -1.66 6.08 3.62
C SER A 200 -2.87 5.71 2.76
N ASN A 201 -3.02 4.41 2.42
CA ASN A 201 -4.09 3.87 1.59
C ASN A 201 -4.17 4.50 0.18
N ASN A 202 -3.03 5.01 -0.32
CA ASN A 202 -2.91 5.49 -1.71
C ASN A 202 -2.65 4.29 -2.62
N TRP A 203 -3.68 3.88 -3.35
CA TRP A 203 -3.62 2.78 -4.30
C TRP A 203 -2.95 3.18 -5.61
N SER A 204 -2.25 2.22 -6.24
CA SER A 204 -1.71 2.42 -7.58
C SER A 204 -2.82 2.78 -8.59
N ASP A 205 -2.58 3.77 -9.45
CA ASP A 205 -3.56 4.26 -10.42
C ASP A 205 -3.92 3.19 -11.46
N THR A 206 -2.92 2.41 -11.86
CA THR A 206 -3.07 1.35 -12.85
C THR A 206 -2.76 -0.01 -12.23
N PRO A 207 -3.69 -0.97 -12.29
CA PRO A 207 -3.42 -2.33 -11.84
C PRO A 207 -2.49 -3.06 -12.82
N THR A 208 -1.68 -3.95 -12.28
CA THR A 208 -0.93 -4.91 -13.09
C THR A 208 -1.84 -6.06 -13.48
N ARG A 209 -1.79 -6.48 -14.74
CA ARG A 209 -2.70 -7.45 -15.33
C ARG A 209 -1.98 -8.69 -15.82
N LEU A 210 -2.64 -9.84 -15.69
CA LEU A 210 -2.25 -11.12 -16.28
C LEU A 210 -3.48 -11.77 -16.89
N ASN A 211 -3.44 -12.06 -18.19
CA ASN A 211 -4.50 -12.79 -18.86
C ASN A 211 -4.27 -14.30 -18.71
N ILE A 212 -5.30 -15.04 -18.33
CA ILE A 212 -5.26 -16.46 -18.04
C ILE A 212 -6.34 -17.14 -18.89
N THR A 213 -5.95 -18.08 -19.73
CA THR A 213 -6.87 -18.92 -20.48
C THR A 213 -6.81 -20.33 -19.91
N CYS A 214 -7.93 -20.82 -19.37
CA CYS A 214 -8.09 -22.20 -18.93
C CYS A 214 -8.78 -22.99 -20.03
N LEU A 215 -8.09 -23.98 -20.58
CA LEU A 215 -8.60 -24.81 -21.68
C LEU A 215 -9.62 -25.84 -21.16
N LEU A 216 -10.65 -26.07 -21.97
CA LEU A 216 -11.55 -27.21 -21.81
C LEU A 216 -10.75 -28.53 -21.94
N TYR A 217 -11.27 -29.59 -21.32
CA TYR A 217 -10.87 -30.95 -21.62
C TYR A 217 -11.15 -31.20 -23.12
N THR A 218 -10.11 -31.19 -23.93
CA THR A 218 -10.14 -31.81 -25.24
C THR A 218 -9.66 -33.23 -25.02
N SER A 219 -10.53 -34.21 -25.22
CA SER A 219 -10.05 -35.58 -25.42
C SER A 219 -9.11 -35.52 -26.61
N ASP A 220 -7.79 -35.51 -26.38
CA ASP A 220 -6.85 -35.79 -27.44
C ASP A 220 -7.27 -37.15 -27.98
N ALA A 221 -7.78 -37.09 -29.18
CA ALA A 221 -7.98 -38.28 -29.97
C ALA A 221 -6.70 -39.08 -29.95
N ALA A 222 -6.86 -40.33 -29.62
CA ALA A 222 -5.86 -41.32 -29.82
C ALA A 222 -5.19 -41.13 -31.19
N ASP A 223 -3.86 -41.07 -31.18
CA ASP A 223 -2.98 -41.66 -32.20
C ASP A 223 -1.71 -42.14 -31.51
#